data_6bb23ef438cff3dbe15f6ccf218e1fc9
#
_entry.id   6bb23ef438cff3dbe15f6ccf218e1fc9
#
_cell.length_a   1.000
_cell.length_b   1.000
_cell.length_c   1.000
_cell.angle_alpha   90.00
_cell.angle_beta   90.00
_cell.angle_gamma   90.00
#
_symmetry.space_group_name_H-M   'P 1'
#
loop_
_entity.id
_entity.type
_entity.pdbx_description
1 polymer ?
#
loop_
_entity_poly.entity_id
_entity_poly.type
_entity_poly.pdbx_seq_one_letter_code
_entity_poly.pdbx_strand_id
1 'polypeptide(L)'
;MQIIKREELPEQRQVRLTIAVDKDTWQASLAKCYQGVKSVCPVAGEPTRENLEQAYGPEFLYQEAVNDTYPQALVEAISQSDIQIAGTPTLSVETIGPDGYTFAAVIDLYPEVELGQYKGLSAVYPQVELSNDDTEAALDEYARANPDVQHPERAAMGDEVTLDFEGFVDGVPFEGGKGEQYPLLLGSGYFIPGFEEQVAGAAVGEERDVKVTFPTEYVPELAGKDAVFHIKVHQITRRAVPEWDDDFARRQGFADVSALRRAVMETAVQKKQAQAAEQFANDLIRQVTEAMTVTIPTAMVENQLDGLINELRGHLQAQGVSLEQYLEMGNTTMEQLRDHAREQAAAAARYELAMTEIARREGIDITEADVDAKYAELSKQYGLSVELLRQQLPPLRLRHDLKLAAAQAVVVDSAKRK
;
A
#
# COMPACT_ATOMS: atom_id res chain seq x y z
N MET A 1 12.44 -29.60 -20.91
CA MET A 1 11.05 -29.41 -21.42
C MET A 1 11.06 -29.23 -22.94
N GLN A 2 9.88 -29.27 -23.61
CA GLN A 2 9.74 -29.08 -25.07
C GLN A 2 8.47 -28.28 -25.38
N ILE A 3 8.58 -27.28 -26.25
CA ILE A 3 7.41 -26.59 -26.80
C ILE A 3 6.85 -27.51 -27.92
N ILE A 4 5.62 -28.03 -27.71
CA ILE A 4 4.96 -28.92 -28.68
C ILE A 4 4.24 -28.09 -29.73
N LYS A 5 3.60 -27.00 -29.33
CA LYS A 5 2.78 -26.19 -30.21
C LYS A 5 2.87 -24.71 -29.80
N ARG A 6 2.88 -23.85 -30.83
CA ARG A 6 2.73 -22.39 -30.69
C ARG A 6 1.57 -21.96 -31.58
N GLU A 7 0.61 -21.25 -31.00
CA GLU A 7 -0.54 -20.68 -31.67
C GLU A 7 -0.61 -19.19 -31.42
N GLU A 8 -0.57 -18.42 -32.48
CA GLU A 8 -0.80 -16.98 -32.39
C GLU A 8 -2.31 -16.72 -32.31
N LEU A 9 -2.72 -15.86 -31.36
CA LEU A 9 -4.09 -15.42 -31.19
C LEU A 9 -4.13 -13.88 -31.40
N PRO A 10 -4.07 -13.46 -32.69
CA PRO A 10 -3.80 -12.05 -33.00
C PRO A 10 -4.94 -11.11 -32.57
N GLU A 11 -6.18 -11.56 -32.55
CA GLU A 11 -7.33 -10.74 -32.13
C GLU A 11 -7.26 -10.37 -30.65
N GLN A 12 -6.70 -11.27 -29.82
CA GLN A 12 -6.49 -11.06 -28.40
C GLN A 12 -5.07 -10.54 -28.06
N ARG A 13 -4.18 -10.46 -29.06
CA ARG A 13 -2.74 -10.21 -28.87
C ARG A 13 -2.10 -11.18 -27.87
N GLN A 14 -2.43 -12.44 -28.02
CA GLN A 14 -1.95 -13.53 -27.17
C GLN A 14 -1.20 -14.57 -27.98
N VAL A 15 -0.36 -15.31 -27.30
CA VAL A 15 0.25 -16.55 -27.80
C VAL A 15 -0.08 -17.67 -26.85
N ARG A 16 -0.56 -18.78 -27.39
CA ARG A 16 -0.73 -20.03 -26.66
C ARG A 16 0.45 -20.94 -26.94
N LEU A 17 1.19 -21.29 -25.90
CA LEU A 17 2.24 -22.28 -25.94
C LEU A 17 1.74 -23.57 -25.29
N THR A 18 1.82 -24.70 -25.99
CA THR A 18 1.66 -26.02 -25.35
C THR A 18 3.04 -26.57 -25.06
N ILE A 19 3.30 -26.83 -23.80
CA ILE A 19 4.61 -27.18 -23.26
C ILE A 19 4.53 -28.60 -22.67
N ALA A 20 5.48 -29.46 -23.03
CA ALA A 20 5.64 -30.77 -22.42
C ALA A 20 6.79 -30.77 -21.42
N VAL A 21 6.55 -31.30 -20.25
CA VAL A 21 7.58 -31.64 -19.30
C VAL A 21 7.99 -33.08 -19.52
N ASP A 22 9.28 -33.29 -19.74
CA ASP A 22 9.84 -34.60 -20.07
C ASP A 22 9.83 -35.57 -18.87
N LYS A 23 9.92 -36.87 -19.21
CA LYS A 23 9.85 -37.94 -18.22
C LYS A 23 10.88 -37.84 -17.11
N ASP A 24 12.11 -37.46 -17.42
CA ASP A 24 13.20 -37.43 -16.43
C ASP A 24 12.97 -36.30 -15.41
N THR A 25 12.62 -35.10 -15.86
CA THR A 25 12.22 -33.96 -15.01
C THR A 25 11.02 -34.32 -14.16
N TRP A 26 10.00 -34.94 -14.75
CA TRP A 26 8.78 -35.36 -14.08
C TRP A 26 9.05 -36.38 -12.97
N GLN A 27 9.81 -37.45 -13.26
CA GLN A 27 10.14 -38.49 -12.29
C GLN A 27 11.03 -37.99 -11.14
N ALA A 28 11.97 -37.06 -11.44
CA ALA A 28 12.77 -36.39 -10.41
C ALA A 28 11.91 -35.57 -9.45
N SER A 29 10.93 -34.81 -9.96
CA SER A 29 10.00 -34.04 -9.13
C SER A 29 9.08 -34.94 -8.32
N LEU A 30 8.50 -35.98 -8.90
CA LEU A 30 7.71 -36.97 -8.17
C LEU A 30 8.50 -37.62 -7.03
N ALA A 31 9.77 -37.94 -7.25
CA ALA A 31 10.64 -38.50 -6.22
C ALA A 31 10.91 -37.50 -5.07
N LYS A 32 11.06 -36.21 -5.41
CA LYS A 32 11.22 -35.12 -4.43
C LYS A 32 9.94 -34.92 -3.60
N CYS A 33 8.78 -34.85 -4.26
CA CYS A 33 7.48 -34.71 -3.59
C CYS A 33 7.20 -35.90 -2.66
N TYR A 34 7.50 -37.12 -3.13
CA TYR A 34 7.41 -38.31 -2.31
C TYR A 34 8.24 -38.19 -1.01
N GLN A 35 9.50 -37.72 -1.08
CA GLN A 35 10.32 -37.50 0.12
C GLN A 35 9.70 -36.48 1.09
N GLY A 36 9.01 -35.48 0.58
CA GLY A 36 8.32 -34.49 1.40
C GLY A 36 7.12 -35.05 2.18
N VAL A 37 6.37 -35.97 1.57
CA VAL A 37 5.12 -36.48 2.17
C VAL A 37 5.25 -37.80 2.94
N LYS A 38 6.32 -38.56 2.74
CA LYS A 38 6.50 -39.89 3.37
C LYS A 38 6.43 -39.88 4.89
N SER A 39 6.79 -38.79 5.55
CA SER A 39 6.72 -38.62 7.00
C SER A 39 5.41 -38.08 7.53
N VAL A 40 4.55 -37.58 6.65
CA VAL A 40 3.30 -36.89 7.01
C VAL A 40 2.06 -37.71 6.65
N CYS A 41 2.13 -38.49 5.55
CA CYS A 41 1.00 -39.27 5.09
C CYS A 41 1.00 -40.68 5.75
N PRO A 42 -0.03 -41.02 6.54
CA PRO A 42 -0.12 -42.32 7.20
C PRO A 42 -0.45 -43.43 6.18
N VAL A 43 0.38 -44.50 6.16
CA VAL A 43 0.10 -45.71 5.37
C VAL A 43 0.28 -46.96 6.23
N ALA A 44 -0.35 -48.04 5.85
CA ALA A 44 -0.16 -49.34 6.51
C ALA A 44 1.21 -49.93 6.08
N GLY A 45 2.15 -50.02 7.03
CA GLY A 45 3.50 -50.54 6.78
C GLY A 45 4.55 -49.46 6.54
N GLU A 46 5.61 -49.76 5.82
CA GLU A 46 6.64 -48.78 5.46
C GLU A 46 6.10 -47.78 4.47
N PRO A 47 6.40 -46.47 4.60
CA PRO A 47 5.94 -45.45 3.70
C PRO A 47 6.76 -45.48 2.38
N THR A 48 6.61 -46.56 1.62
CA THR A 48 7.16 -46.67 0.27
C THR A 48 6.26 -45.95 -0.75
N ARG A 49 6.83 -45.56 -1.90
CA ARG A 49 6.06 -44.96 -2.96
C ARG A 49 4.87 -45.83 -3.41
N GLU A 50 5.12 -47.16 -3.54
CA GLU A 50 4.09 -48.13 -3.90
C GLU A 50 2.92 -48.17 -2.89
N ASN A 51 3.25 -48.18 -1.58
CA ASN A 51 2.24 -48.17 -0.53
C ASN A 51 1.44 -46.88 -0.45
N LEU A 52 2.09 -45.74 -0.73
CA LEU A 52 1.40 -44.44 -0.82
C LEU A 52 0.50 -44.36 -2.07
N GLU A 53 1.00 -44.81 -3.24
CA GLU A 53 0.19 -44.85 -4.47
C GLU A 53 -0.98 -45.85 -4.34
N GLN A 54 -0.80 -46.95 -3.61
CA GLN A 54 -1.90 -47.89 -3.32
C GLN A 54 -2.94 -47.30 -2.38
N ALA A 55 -2.54 -46.52 -1.40
CA ALA A 55 -3.44 -45.93 -0.39
C ALA A 55 -4.17 -44.69 -0.90
N TYR A 56 -3.51 -43.84 -1.67
CA TYR A 56 -4.00 -42.52 -2.08
C TYR A 56 -4.23 -42.37 -3.60
N GLY A 57 -3.86 -43.38 -4.38
CA GLY A 57 -3.90 -43.35 -5.85
C GLY A 57 -2.58 -42.86 -6.47
N PRO A 58 -2.28 -43.28 -7.71
CA PRO A 58 -1.04 -42.90 -8.40
C PRO A 58 -0.93 -41.41 -8.70
N GLU A 59 -2.07 -40.70 -8.76
CA GLU A 59 -2.16 -39.28 -9.10
C GLU A 59 -2.00 -38.34 -7.87
N PHE A 60 -1.92 -38.91 -6.70
CA PHE A 60 -1.88 -38.18 -5.43
C PHE A 60 -0.75 -37.12 -5.33
N LEU A 61 0.42 -37.38 -5.96
CA LEU A 61 1.55 -36.45 -5.98
C LEU A 61 1.61 -35.56 -7.23
N TYR A 62 0.70 -35.76 -8.18
CA TYR A 62 0.81 -35.08 -9.49
C TYR A 62 0.64 -33.57 -9.38
N GLN A 63 -0.29 -33.09 -8.58
CA GLN A 63 -0.49 -31.65 -8.40
C GLN A 63 0.74 -30.98 -7.82
N GLU A 64 1.36 -31.61 -6.83
CA GLU A 64 2.58 -31.08 -6.18
C GLU A 64 3.76 -31.08 -7.14
N ALA A 65 3.93 -32.15 -7.91
CA ALA A 65 4.99 -32.26 -8.91
C ALA A 65 4.80 -31.29 -10.08
N VAL A 66 3.56 -31.02 -10.48
CA VAL A 66 3.25 -29.94 -11.43
C VAL A 66 3.68 -28.60 -10.86
N ASN A 67 3.30 -28.27 -9.61
CA ASN A 67 3.66 -27.02 -8.95
C ASN A 67 5.18 -26.84 -8.83
N ASP A 68 5.93 -27.92 -8.63
CA ASP A 68 7.41 -27.90 -8.55
C ASP A 68 8.08 -27.67 -9.92
N THR A 69 7.47 -28.11 -11.02
CA THR A 69 8.14 -28.17 -12.35
C THR A 69 7.66 -27.10 -13.34
N TYR A 70 6.37 -26.69 -13.29
CA TYR A 70 5.85 -25.77 -14.32
C TYR A 70 6.56 -24.39 -14.33
N PRO A 71 7.00 -23.79 -13.20
CA PRO A 71 7.56 -22.45 -13.25
C PRO A 71 8.84 -22.41 -14.08
N GLN A 72 9.73 -23.39 -13.88
CA GLN A 72 10.97 -23.48 -14.63
C GLN A 72 10.71 -23.81 -16.11
N ALA A 73 9.81 -24.75 -16.39
CA ALA A 73 9.43 -25.12 -17.76
C ALA A 73 8.83 -23.95 -18.53
N LEU A 74 8.01 -23.12 -17.86
CA LEU A 74 7.41 -21.91 -18.46
C LEU A 74 8.47 -20.84 -18.77
N VAL A 75 9.36 -20.54 -17.81
CA VAL A 75 10.45 -19.57 -18.00
C VAL A 75 11.34 -19.96 -19.16
N GLU A 76 11.70 -21.24 -19.25
CA GLU A 76 12.53 -21.76 -20.33
C GLU A 76 11.80 -21.67 -21.69
N ALA A 77 10.49 -22.00 -21.74
CA ALA A 77 9.69 -21.89 -22.96
C ALA A 77 9.56 -20.44 -23.43
N ILE A 78 9.33 -19.49 -22.53
CA ILE A 78 9.27 -18.05 -22.85
C ILE A 78 10.61 -17.57 -23.40
N SER A 79 11.72 -17.92 -22.73
CA SER A 79 13.08 -17.59 -23.17
C SER A 79 13.39 -18.08 -24.59
N GLN A 80 12.95 -19.31 -24.93
CA GLN A 80 13.18 -19.89 -26.26
C GLN A 80 12.28 -19.30 -27.34
N SER A 81 11.17 -18.68 -26.95
CA SER A 81 10.14 -18.20 -27.87
C SER A 81 10.30 -16.75 -28.31
N ASP A 82 11.28 -16.01 -27.76
CA ASP A 82 11.50 -14.57 -28.00
C ASP A 82 10.21 -13.75 -27.78
N ILE A 83 9.44 -14.12 -26.75
CA ILE A 83 8.18 -13.47 -26.41
C ILE A 83 8.38 -12.46 -25.30
N GLN A 84 7.91 -11.22 -25.51
CA GLN A 84 7.78 -10.22 -24.44
C GLN A 84 6.39 -10.32 -23.82
N ILE A 85 6.36 -10.70 -22.55
CA ILE A 85 5.10 -10.94 -21.81
C ILE A 85 4.58 -9.64 -21.20
N ALA A 86 3.25 -9.45 -21.27
CA ALA A 86 2.56 -8.29 -20.69
C ALA A 86 2.00 -8.54 -19.28
N GLY A 87 1.98 -9.79 -18.82
CA GLY A 87 1.42 -10.15 -17.53
C GLY A 87 1.65 -11.60 -17.17
N THR A 88 1.05 -12.05 -16.08
CA THR A 88 1.14 -13.45 -15.66
C THR A 88 0.37 -14.35 -16.63
N PRO A 89 1.03 -15.36 -17.25
CA PRO A 89 0.36 -16.28 -18.15
C PRO A 89 -0.76 -17.08 -17.48
N THR A 90 -1.85 -17.31 -18.20
CA THR A 90 -2.91 -18.23 -17.76
C THR A 90 -2.51 -19.66 -18.11
N LEU A 91 -2.50 -20.53 -17.12
CA LEU A 91 -2.04 -21.91 -17.26
C LEU A 91 -3.20 -22.91 -17.18
N SER A 92 -3.14 -23.94 -18.00
CA SER A 92 -4.07 -25.08 -17.94
C SER A 92 -3.34 -26.36 -18.25
N VAL A 93 -3.47 -27.38 -17.38
CA VAL A 93 -2.93 -28.71 -17.64
C VAL A 93 -3.83 -29.39 -18.68
N GLU A 94 -3.24 -29.87 -19.79
CA GLU A 94 -3.95 -30.54 -20.88
C GLU A 94 -3.92 -32.06 -20.73
N THR A 95 -2.76 -32.60 -20.41
CA THR A 95 -2.60 -34.04 -20.17
C THR A 95 -1.67 -34.25 -19.00
N ILE A 96 -1.92 -35.29 -18.20
CA ILE A 96 -1.07 -35.69 -17.09
C ILE A 96 -1.06 -37.19 -16.94
N GLY A 97 0.12 -37.76 -16.68
CA GLY A 97 0.28 -39.20 -16.56
C GLY A 97 1.62 -39.60 -15.93
N PRO A 98 1.89 -40.91 -15.85
CA PRO A 98 3.10 -41.43 -15.19
C PRO A 98 4.42 -41.00 -15.86
N ASP A 99 4.38 -40.70 -17.17
CA ASP A 99 5.58 -40.37 -17.95
C ASP A 99 5.80 -38.87 -18.18
N GLY A 100 4.94 -38.00 -17.64
CA GLY A 100 5.02 -36.57 -17.77
C GLY A 100 3.67 -35.91 -17.90
N TYR A 101 3.67 -34.61 -18.19
CA TYR A 101 2.45 -33.84 -18.43
C TYR A 101 2.67 -32.77 -19.49
N THR A 102 1.56 -32.32 -20.08
CA THR A 102 1.53 -31.15 -20.93
C THR A 102 0.64 -30.08 -20.34
N PHE A 103 1.03 -28.84 -20.50
CA PHE A 103 0.22 -27.71 -20.11
C PHE A 103 0.21 -26.65 -21.21
N ALA A 104 -0.90 -25.94 -21.32
CA ALA A 104 -0.99 -24.76 -22.16
C ALA A 104 -0.75 -23.51 -21.30
N ALA A 105 0.07 -22.61 -21.83
CA ALA A 105 0.26 -21.26 -21.30
C ALA A 105 -0.30 -20.26 -22.32
N VAL A 106 -1.33 -19.51 -21.94
CA VAL A 106 -1.83 -18.37 -22.71
C VAL A 106 -1.14 -17.12 -22.19
N ILE A 107 -0.40 -16.47 -23.07
CA ILE A 107 0.52 -15.39 -22.75
C ILE A 107 0.03 -14.13 -23.46
N ASP A 108 -0.29 -13.09 -22.71
CA ASP A 108 -0.52 -11.74 -23.24
C ASP A 108 0.80 -11.16 -23.73
N LEU A 109 0.82 -10.73 -25.00
CA LEU A 109 1.98 -10.10 -25.59
C LEU A 109 2.08 -8.64 -25.21
N TYR A 110 3.32 -8.17 -25.00
CA TYR A 110 3.57 -6.76 -24.79
C TYR A 110 3.02 -5.95 -25.98
N PRO A 111 2.23 -4.89 -25.74
CA PRO A 111 1.55 -4.18 -26.81
C PRO A 111 2.53 -3.32 -27.61
N GLU A 112 2.26 -3.17 -28.90
CA GLU A 112 2.90 -2.14 -29.69
C GLU A 112 2.36 -0.76 -29.29
N VAL A 113 3.28 0.15 -29.01
CA VAL A 113 2.98 1.50 -28.55
C VAL A 113 3.34 2.49 -29.65
N GLU A 114 2.35 3.17 -30.18
CA GLU A 114 2.56 4.30 -31.09
C GLU A 114 2.48 5.60 -30.29
N LEU A 115 3.64 6.19 -29.97
CA LEU A 115 3.70 7.48 -29.30
C LEU A 115 3.38 8.61 -30.28
N GLY A 116 2.53 9.53 -29.84
CA GLY A 116 2.40 10.83 -30.45
C GLY A 116 3.62 11.73 -30.13
N GLN A 117 3.42 13.04 -30.17
CA GLN A 117 4.43 13.98 -29.72
C GLN A 117 4.62 13.86 -28.20
N TYR A 118 5.88 13.70 -27.74
CA TYR A 118 6.22 13.63 -26.31
C TYR A 118 7.34 14.62 -25.92
N LYS A 119 7.99 15.30 -26.88
CA LYS A 119 8.95 16.38 -26.65
C LYS A 119 8.41 17.73 -27.09
N GLY A 120 8.82 18.78 -26.40
CA GLY A 120 8.43 20.14 -26.73
C GLY A 120 6.94 20.45 -26.53
N LEU A 121 6.27 19.65 -25.69
CA LEU A 121 4.92 19.91 -25.23
C LEU A 121 4.84 21.21 -24.45
N SER A 122 3.63 21.71 -24.19
CA SER A 122 3.47 22.88 -23.35
C SER A 122 2.27 22.73 -22.41
N ALA A 123 2.50 23.13 -21.17
CA ALA A 123 1.47 23.16 -20.13
C ALA A 123 1.57 24.45 -19.30
N VAL A 124 0.50 24.77 -18.57
CA VAL A 124 0.52 25.88 -17.63
C VAL A 124 1.35 25.48 -16.43
N TYR A 125 2.37 26.32 -16.09
CA TYR A 125 3.09 26.14 -14.83
C TYR A 125 2.35 26.96 -13.75
N PRO A 126 1.80 26.35 -12.70
CA PRO A 126 1.06 27.06 -11.67
C PRO A 126 1.90 28.13 -10.98
N GLN A 127 1.27 29.23 -10.59
CA GLN A 127 1.96 30.28 -9.83
C GLN A 127 2.42 29.76 -8.46
N VAL A 128 3.62 30.13 -8.07
CA VAL A 128 4.28 29.64 -6.84
C VAL A 128 4.29 30.69 -5.74
N GLU A 129 3.78 31.89 -6.00
CA GLU A 129 3.66 32.93 -4.99
C GLU A 129 2.61 32.53 -3.94
N LEU A 130 2.98 32.69 -2.67
CA LEU A 130 2.04 32.45 -1.58
C LEU A 130 1.06 33.61 -1.50
N SER A 131 -0.23 33.31 -1.48
CA SER A 131 -1.25 34.25 -1.09
C SER A 131 -1.21 34.54 0.42
N ASN A 132 -1.96 35.52 0.88
CA ASN A 132 -2.11 35.75 2.32
C ASN A 132 -2.73 34.52 3.02
N ASP A 133 -3.71 33.90 2.38
CA ASP A 133 -4.39 32.71 2.90
C ASP A 133 -3.42 31.51 3.00
N ASP A 134 -2.55 31.30 1.99
CA ASP A 134 -1.50 30.27 2.04
C ASP A 134 -0.53 30.52 3.18
N THR A 135 -0.20 31.79 3.43
CA THR A 135 0.70 32.22 4.50
C THR A 135 0.09 31.95 5.88
N GLU A 136 -1.15 32.34 6.08
CA GLU A 136 -1.86 32.09 7.34
C GLU A 136 -2.04 30.59 7.58
N ALA A 137 -2.43 29.84 6.54
CA ALA A 137 -2.59 28.40 6.62
C ALA A 137 -1.27 27.68 7.00
N ALA A 138 -0.13 28.09 6.42
CA ALA A 138 1.16 27.52 6.74
C ALA A 138 1.60 27.80 8.20
N LEU A 139 1.35 29.01 8.67
CA LEU A 139 1.64 29.37 10.06
C LEU A 139 0.71 28.62 11.03
N ASP A 140 -0.56 28.52 10.71
CA ASP A 140 -1.53 27.75 11.52
C ASP A 140 -1.21 26.25 11.54
N GLU A 141 -0.84 25.66 10.38
CA GLU A 141 -0.41 24.26 10.29
C GLU A 141 0.82 24.01 11.17
N TYR A 142 1.81 24.91 11.11
CA TYR A 142 3.01 24.82 11.94
C TYR A 142 2.70 24.94 13.43
N ALA A 143 1.87 25.89 13.82
CA ALA A 143 1.48 26.09 15.22
C ALA A 143 0.73 24.87 15.79
N ARG A 144 -0.19 24.30 15.04
CA ARG A 144 -0.93 23.07 15.43
C ARG A 144 -0.02 21.84 15.53
N ALA A 145 0.99 21.75 14.66
CA ALA A 145 1.97 20.66 14.69
C ALA A 145 2.95 20.77 15.88
N ASN A 146 3.11 21.98 16.45
CA ASN A 146 4.03 22.28 17.55
C ASN A 146 3.32 22.98 18.72
N PRO A 147 2.32 22.33 19.33
CA PRO A 147 1.52 22.95 20.38
C PRO A 147 2.33 23.19 21.66
N ASP A 148 1.93 24.18 22.42
CA ASP A 148 2.38 24.37 23.78
C ASP A 148 1.72 23.32 24.68
N VAL A 149 2.54 22.41 25.23
CA VAL A 149 2.07 21.38 26.15
C VAL A 149 2.03 21.96 27.56
N GLN A 150 0.85 22.01 28.14
CA GLN A 150 0.59 22.48 29.49
C GLN A 150 -0.01 21.36 30.35
N HIS A 151 0.23 21.41 31.65
CA HIS A 151 -0.35 20.45 32.60
C HIS A 151 -1.19 21.21 33.62
N PRO A 152 -2.43 21.59 33.26
CA PRO A 152 -3.29 22.34 34.16
C PRO A 152 -3.75 21.48 35.35
N GLU A 153 -4.09 22.12 36.46
CA GLU A 153 -4.61 21.42 37.63
C GLU A 153 -6.04 20.90 37.44
N ARG A 154 -6.80 21.50 36.51
CA ARG A 154 -8.19 21.13 36.19
C ARG A 154 -8.40 20.95 34.71
N ALA A 155 -9.16 19.89 34.38
CA ALA A 155 -9.52 19.54 33.04
C ALA A 155 -10.54 20.52 32.42
N ALA A 156 -10.38 20.82 31.15
CA ALA A 156 -11.36 21.52 30.34
C ALA A 156 -11.66 20.73 29.05
N MET A 157 -12.75 21.05 28.38
CA MET A 157 -13.03 20.47 27.05
C MET A 157 -11.85 20.79 26.11
N GLY A 158 -11.41 19.78 25.34
CA GLY A 158 -10.23 19.83 24.48
C GLY A 158 -8.92 19.37 25.15
N ASP A 159 -8.91 19.12 26.46
CA ASP A 159 -7.76 18.54 27.14
C ASP A 159 -7.73 17.01 26.99
N GLU A 160 -6.54 16.44 26.92
CA GLU A 160 -6.31 15.01 27.06
C GLU A 160 -6.16 14.67 28.55
N VAL A 161 -7.06 13.85 29.07
CA VAL A 161 -7.07 13.44 30.49
C VAL A 161 -6.69 11.97 30.56
N THR A 162 -5.58 11.67 31.25
CA THR A 162 -5.22 10.29 31.59
C THR A 162 -5.96 9.90 32.87
N LEU A 163 -6.85 8.90 32.77
CA LEU A 163 -7.68 8.50 33.88
C LEU A 163 -7.83 6.97 33.99
N ASP A 164 -8.12 6.50 35.23
CA ASP A 164 -8.70 5.17 35.42
C ASP A 164 -10.21 5.31 35.44
N PHE A 165 -10.91 4.30 34.97
CA PHE A 165 -12.36 4.23 35.13
C PHE A 165 -12.82 2.80 35.34
N GLU A 166 -13.91 2.65 36.13
CA GLU A 166 -14.62 1.38 36.31
C GLU A 166 -16.12 1.66 36.34
N GLY A 167 -16.85 1.05 35.38
CA GLY A 167 -18.27 1.25 35.13
C GLY A 167 -19.13 0.19 35.78
N PHE A 168 -20.26 0.60 36.35
CA PHE A 168 -21.23 -0.24 37.01
C PHE A 168 -22.64 0.03 36.46
N VAL A 169 -23.39 -1.03 36.22
CA VAL A 169 -24.83 -0.99 35.91
C VAL A 169 -25.52 -1.73 37.03
N ASP A 170 -26.52 -1.12 37.71
CA ASP A 170 -27.21 -1.67 38.87
C ASP A 170 -26.24 -2.12 39.99
N GLY A 171 -25.09 -1.47 40.14
CA GLY A 171 -24.04 -1.79 41.10
C GLY A 171 -23.16 -2.99 40.76
N VAL A 172 -23.30 -3.56 39.55
CA VAL A 172 -22.50 -4.69 39.05
C VAL A 172 -21.53 -4.19 37.94
N PRO A 173 -20.22 -4.50 38.02
CA PRO A 173 -19.29 -4.16 36.94
C PRO A 173 -19.64 -4.94 35.67
N PHE A 174 -19.44 -4.33 34.50
CA PHE A 174 -19.70 -4.95 33.21
C PHE A 174 -18.42 -5.09 32.37
N GLU A 175 -18.43 -6.04 31.45
CA GLU A 175 -17.31 -6.31 30.55
C GLU A 175 -17.05 -5.11 29.63
N GLY A 176 -15.78 -4.69 29.53
CA GLY A 176 -15.37 -3.48 28.78
C GLY A 176 -15.58 -2.18 29.55
N GLY A 177 -16.14 -2.20 30.78
CA GLY A 177 -16.38 -1.01 31.62
C GLY A 177 -15.15 -0.54 32.41
N LYS A 178 -13.98 -1.19 32.30
CA LYS A 178 -12.77 -0.85 33.07
C LYS A 178 -11.59 -0.50 32.20
N GLY A 179 -10.89 0.58 32.55
CA GLY A 179 -9.61 0.97 31.96
C GLY A 179 -8.68 1.63 32.99
N GLU A 180 -7.39 1.40 32.84
CA GLU A 180 -6.35 1.99 33.68
C GLU A 180 -5.43 2.82 32.83
N GLN A 181 -5.01 4.01 33.30
CA GLN A 181 -4.14 4.96 32.59
C GLN A 181 -4.63 5.29 31.17
N TYR A 182 -5.96 5.34 30.99
CA TYR A 182 -6.57 5.55 29.68
C TYR A 182 -6.48 7.03 29.27
N PRO A 183 -5.90 7.35 28.09
CA PRO A 183 -5.87 8.72 27.57
C PRO A 183 -7.21 9.04 26.90
N LEU A 184 -7.96 9.99 27.47
CA LEU A 184 -9.24 10.47 26.96
C LEU A 184 -9.14 11.92 26.53
N LEU A 185 -9.39 12.22 25.27
CA LEU A 185 -9.56 13.58 24.78
C LEU A 185 -10.99 14.04 25.04
N LEU A 186 -11.16 15.02 25.94
CA LEU A 186 -12.47 15.58 26.27
C LEU A 186 -13.05 16.35 25.07
N GLY A 187 -14.23 15.97 24.61
CA GLY A 187 -14.90 16.52 23.43
C GLY A 187 -14.72 15.67 22.18
N SER A 188 -14.06 14.51 22.29
CA SER A 188 -13.89 13.57 21.18
C SER A 188 -15.16 12.81 20.80
N GLY A 189 -16.08 12.64 21.76
CA GLY A 189 -17.29 11.84 21.61
C GLY A 189 -17.04 10.33 21.57
N TYR A 190 -15.86 9.87 22.00
CA TYR A 190 -15.54 8.43 22.06
C TYR A 190 -16.24 7.72 23.21
N PHE A 191 -16.56 8.44 24.29
CA PHE A 191 -17.28 7.89 25.42
C PHE A 191 -18.80 8.15 25.29
N ILE A 192 -19.56 7.50 26.16
CA ILE A 192 -21.00 7.64 26.25
C ILE A 192 -21.37 9.12 26.43
N PRO A 193 -22.40 9.64 25.74
CA PRO A 193 -22.82 11.02 25.89
C PRO A 193 -23.03 11.43 27.35
N GLY A 194 -22.47 12.57 27.72
CA GLY A 194 -22.51 13.09 29.09
C GLY A 194 -21.35 12.63 29.98
N PHE A 195 -20.49 11.72 29.52
CA PHE A 195 -19.31 11.29 30.27
C PHE A 195 -18.22 12.36 30.27
N GLU A 196 -17.80 12.81 29.08
CA GLU A 196 -16.69 13.72 28.90
C GLU A 196 -16.99 15.11 29.51
N GLU A 197 -18.24 15.56 29.43
CA GLU A 197 -18.71 16.81 30.03
C GLU A 197 -18.63 16.76 31.58
N GLN A 198 -18.85 15.60 32.18
CA GLN A 198 -18.77 15.44 33.64
C GLN A 198 -17.32 15.25 34.13
N VAL A 199 -16.41 14.76 33.25
CA VAL A 199 -14.96 14.73 33.52
C VAL A 199 -14.36 16.14 33.47
N ALA A 200 -14.89 17.00 32.60
CA ALA A 200 -14.48 18.41 32.57
C ALA A 200 -14.66 19.06 33.93
N GLY A 201 -13.65 19.87 34.35
CA GLY A 201 -13.59 20.47 35.65
C GLY A 201 -12.97 19.60 36.76
N ALA A 202 -12.70 18.32 36.52
CA ALA A 202 -12.02 17.45 37.49
C ALA A 202 -10.55 17.90 37.68
N ALA A 203 -10.05 17.74 38.92
CA ALA A 203 -8.66 18.06 39.23
C ALA A 203 -7.76 16.82 39.11
N VAL A 204 -6.46 17.04 38.94
CA VAL A 204 -5.47 15.96 39.02
C VAL A 204 -5.54 15.28 40.39
N GLY A 205 -5.61 13.96 40.42
CA GLY A 205 -5.77 13.14 41.63
C GLY A 205 -7.21 13.03 42.14
N GLU A 206 -8.17 13.72 41.52
CA GLU A 206 -9.57 13.67 41.93
C GLU A 206 -10.18 12.31 41.54
N GLU A 207 -10.96 11.74 42.48
CA GLU A 207 -11.85 10.60 42.28
C GLU A 207 -13.29 11.12 42.18
N ARG A 208 -14.03 10.71 41.17
CA ARG A 208 -15.37 11.24 40.89
C ARG A 208 -16.27 10.14 40.31
N ASP A 209 -17.55 10.24 40.64
CA ASP A 209 -18.60 9.39 40.01
C ASP A 209 -19.20 10.14 38.84
N VAL A 210 -19.14 9.54 37.66
CA VAL A 210 -19.73 10.01 36.41
C VAL A 210 -20.97 9.18 36.12
N LYS A 211 -22.14 9.82 36.03
CA LYS A 211 -23.43 9.18 35.84
C LYS A 211 -23.89 9.43 34.40
N VAL A 212 -24.10 8.35 33.65
CA VAL A 212 -24.51 8.41 32.23
C VAL A 212 -25.57 7.35 31.97
N THR A 213 -26.31 7.55 30.88
CA THR A 213 -27.27 6.56 30.37
C THR A 213 -26.76 6.06 29.01
N PHE A 214 -26.68 4.76 28.84
CA PHE A 214 -26.28 4.17 27.56
C PHE A 214 -27.29 4.52 26.45
N PRO A 215 -26.83 4.84 25.24
CA PRO A 215 -27.73 5.02 24.09
C PRO A 215 -28.62 3.80 23.86
N THR A 216 -29.80 4.03 23.29
CA THR A 216 -30.74 2.94 22.91
C THR A 216 -30.19 2.05 21.79
N GLU A 217 -29.30 2.60 20.96
CA GLU A 217 -28.54 1.90 19.91
C GLU A 217 -27.16 1.52 20.43
N TYR A 218 -27.12 0.55 21.34
CA TYR A 218 -25.90 0.01 21.95
C TYR A 218 -26.03 -1.52 22.07
N VAL A 219 -25.00 -2.18 22.66
CA VAL A 219 -25.10 -3.64 22.89
C VAL A 219 -26.33 -3.96 23.76
N PRO A 220 -27.07 -5.01 23.40
CA PRO A 220 -28.42 -5.29 24.00
C PRO A 220 -28.41 -5.33 25.54
N GLU A 221 -27.30 -5.80 26.14
CA GLU A 221 -27.18 -5.95 27.59
C GLU A 221 -27.09 -4.60 28.33
N LEU A 222 -26.68 -3.53 27.65
CA LEU A 222 -26.41 -2.21 28.23
C LEU A 222 -27.33 -1.10 27.68
N ALA A 223 -27.96 -1.32 26.52
CA ALA A 223 -28.79 -0.32 25.83
C ALA A 223 -29.86 0.30 26.73
N GLY A 224 -29.86 1.63 26.85
CA GLY A 224 -30.83 2.40 27.63
C GLY A 224 -30.68 2.31 29.14
N LYS A 225 -29.66 1.62 29.67
CA LYS A 225 -29.44 1.50 31.11
C LYS A 225 -28.63 2.64 31.67
N ASP A 226 -28.90 3.00 32.91
CA ASP A 226 -28.09 3.95 33.67
C ASP A 226 -26.82 3.26 34.19
N ALA A 227 -25.70 3.95 34.05
CA ALA A 227 -24.41 3.50 34.52
C ALA A 227 -23.73 4.56 35.38
N VAL A 228 -22.93 4.10 36.31
CA VAL A 228 -22.07 4.93 37.15
C VAL A 228 -20.63 4.51 36.92
N PHE A 229 -19.79 5.43 36.50
CA PHE A 229 -18.36 5.21 36.36
C PHE A 229 -17.61 5.86 37.50
N HIS A 230 -16.86 5.07 38.24
CA HIS A 230 -15.88 5.61 39.20
C HIS A 230 -14.61 5.92 38.40
N ILE A 231 -14.22 7.19 38.39
CA ILE A 231 -13.02 7.63 37.68
C ILE A 231 -11.97 8.17 38.66
N LYS A 232 -10.69 8.08 38.27
CA LYS A 232 -9.57 8.72 38.91
C LYS A 232 -8.69 9.42 37.90
N VAL A 233 -8.51 10.71 38.02
CA VAL A 233 -7.67 11.52 37.11
C VAL A 233 -6.22 11.46 37.54
N HIS A 234 -5.34 11.03 36.63
CA HIS A 234 -3.89 10.97 36.89
C HIS A 234 -3.14 12.18 36.35
N GLN A 235 -3.45 12.58 35.14
CA GLN A 235 -2.76 13.65 34.43
C GLN A 235 -3.73 14.39 33.53
N ILE A 236 -3.51 15.69 33.35
CA ILE A 236 -4.20 16.53 32.40
C ILE A 236 -3.16 17.16 31.50
N THR A 237 -3.33 16.98 30.19
CA THR A 237 -2.44 17.53 29.16
C THR A 237 -3.27 18.43 28.24
N ARG A 238 -2.92 19.70 28.19
CA ARG A 238 -3.51 20.67 27.27
C ARG A 238 -2.54 20.98 26.15
N ARG A 239 -3.00 20.84 24.91
CA ARG A 239 -2.24 21.22 23.71
C ARG A 239 -2.79 22.57 23.22
N ALA A 240 -2.23 23.65 23.74
CA ALA A 240 -2.63 24.99 23.32
C ALA A 240 -1.90 25.40 22.04
N VAL A 241 -2.59 26.12 21.15
CA VAL A 241 -1.93 26.76 20.01
C VAL A 241 -0.98 27.83 20.55
N PRO A 242 0.33 27.76 20.22
CA PRO A 242 1.32 28.69 20.76
C PRO A 242 1.11 30.10 20.23
N GLU A 243 1.45 31.11 21.07
CA GLU A 243 1.60 32.48 20.59
C GLU A 243 2.86 32.60 19.75
N TRP A 244 2.80 33.35 18.64
CA TRP A 244 3.94 33.58 17.74
C TRP A 244 4.87 34.65 18.31
N ASP A 245 5.64 34.28 19.33
CA ASP A 245 6.61 35.13 20.02
C ASP A 245 8.04 34.56 19.98
N ASP A 246 9.00 35.29 20.54
CA ASP A 246 10.39 34.87 20.56
C ASP A 246 10.63 33.67 21.50
N ASP A 247 9.76 33.43 22.47
CA ASP A 247 9.88 32.26 23.35
C ASP A 247 9.46 30.99 22.62
N PHE A 248 8.40 31.04 21.81
CA PHE A 248 8.03 29.96 20.94
C PHE A 248 9.14 29.68 19.93
N ALA A 249 9.67 30.71 19.26
CA ALA A 249 10.75 30.56 18.30
C ALA A 249 11.99 29.90 18.91
N ARG A 250 12.39 30.29 20.12
CA ARG A 250 13.53 29.67 20.83
C ARG A 250 13.29 28.22 21.19
N ARG A 251 12.07 27.85 21.59
CA ARG A 251 11.71 26.44 21.85
C ARG A 251 11.81 25.60 20.57
N GLN A 252 11.56 26.20 19.40
CA GLN A 252 11.71 25.55 18.09
C GLN A 252 13.14 25.63 17.52
N GLY A 253 14.10 26.17 18.28
CA GLY A 253 15.51 26.26 17.87
C GLY A 253 15.88 27.47 16.99
N PHE A 254 15.00 28.47 16.91
CA PHE A 254 15.22 29.70 16.13
C PHE A 254 15.63 30.87 17.04
N ALA A 255 16.33 31.85 16.48
CA ALA A 255 16.82 33.01 17.25
C ALA A 255 15.67 33.93 17.73
N ASP A 256 14.69 34.13 16.87
CA ASP A 256 13.53 35.00 17.10
C ASP A 256 12.32 34.55 16.24
N VAL A 257 11.18 35.15 16.49
CA VAL A 257 9.92 34.83 15.78
C VAL A 257 10.01 35.17 14.27
N SER A 258 10.82 36.15 13.90
CA SER A 258 10.99 36.55 12.50
C SER A 258 11.78 35.47 11.74
N ALA A 259 12.81 34.87 12.38
CA ALA A 259 13.56 33.76 11.81
C ALA A 259 12.67 32.51 11.66
N LEU A 260 11.86 32.18 12.67
CA LEU A 260 10.92 31.07 12.61
C LEU A 260 9.90 31.26 11.48
N ARG A 261 9.23 32.43 11.42
CA ARG A 261 8.26 32.73 10.37
C ARG A 261 8.89 32.59 8.98
N ARG A 262 10.12 33.08 8.78
CA ARG A 262 10.83 32.96 7.50
C ARG A 262 11.05 31.50 7.12
N ALA A 263 11.49 30.68 8.04
CA ALA A 263 11.71 29.25 7.78
C ALA A 263 10.41 28.50 7.43
N VAL A 264 9.32 28.80 8.11
CA VAL A 264 7.99 28.24 7.80
C VAL A 264 7.55 28.67 6.42
N MET A 265 7.72 29.95 6.07
CA MET A 265 7.38 30.48 4.74
C MET A 265 8.25 29.86 3.63
N GLU A 266 9.55 29.71 3.85
CA GLU A 266 10.45 29.04 2.91
C GLU A 266 10.00 27.59 2.66
N THR A 267 9.61 26.87 3.70
CA THR A 267 9.05 25.51 3.60
C THR A 267 7.73 25.50 2.82
N ALA A 268 6.83 26.45 3.07
CA ALA A 268 5.57 26.57 2.36
C ALA A 268 5.78 26.88 0.86
N VAL A 269 6.74 27.76 0.53
CA VAL A 269 7.14 28.04 -0.87
C VAL A 269 7.66 26.76 -1.53
N GLN A 270 8.56 26.03 -0.87
CA GLN A 270 9.10 24.77 -1.40
C GLN A 270 7.99 23.72 -1.65
N LYS A 271 7.06 23.58 -0.71
CA LYS A 271 5.89 22.70 -0.85
C LYS A 271 5.05 23.10 -2.06
N LYS A 272 4.75 24.37 -2.22
CA LYS A 272 3.98 24.91 -3.37
C LYS A 272 4.74 24.76 -4.70
N GLN A 273 6.08 24.94 -4.70
CA GLN A 273 6.92 24.69 -5.85
C GLN A 273 6.90 23.22 -6.28
N ALA A 274 7.01 22.31 -5.33
CA ALA A 274 6.93 20.88 -5.59
C ALA A 274 5.55 20.49 -6.17
N GLN A 275 4.46 20.99 -5.61
CA GLN A 275 3.10 20.79 -6.12
C GLN A 275 2.91 21.35 -7.53
N ALA A 276 3.43 22.56 -7.80
CA ALA A 276 3.37 23.16 -9.13
C ALA A 276 4.16 22.35 -10.17
N ALA A 277 5.33 21.85 -9.78
CA ALA A 277 6.16 21.01 -10.64
C ALA A 277 5.48 19.65 -10.92
N GLU A 278 4.88 19.05 -9.90
CA GLU A 278 4.13 17.80 -10.03
C GLU A 278 2.90 17.98 -10.95
N GLN A 279 2.11 19.04 -10.73
CA GLN A 279 0.95 19.33 -11.57
C GLN A 279 1.35 19.57 -13.02
N PHE A 280 2.42 20.34 -13.24
CA PHE A 280 2.96 20.56 -14.57
C PHE A 280 3.41 19.26 -15.24
N ALA A 281 4.11 18.40 -14.51
CA ALA A 281 4.53 17.09 -15.01
C ALA A 281 3.30 16.21 -15.34
N ASN A 282 2.31 16.14 -14.45
CA ASN A 282 1.09 15.37 -14.65
C ASN A 282 0.30 15.83 -15.88
N ASP A 283 0.19 17.14 -16.11
CA ASP A 283 -0.47 17.68 -17.31
C ASP A 283 0.28 17.32 -18.60
N LEU A 284 1.60 17.31 -18.60
CA LEU A 284 2.41 16.89 -19.74
C LEU A 284 2.28 15.37 -19.98
N ILE A 285 2.34 14.56 -18.94
CA ILE A 285 2.19 13.11 -19.03
C ILE A 285 0.80 12.75 -19.55
N ARG A 286 -0.24 13.43 -19.09
CA ARG A 286 -1.60 13.25 -19.61
C ARG A 286 -1.65 13.52 -21.11
N GLN A 287 -1.05 14.62 -21.62
CA GLN A 287 -0.99 14.90 -23.06
C GLN A 287 -0.28 13.76 -23.83
N VAL A 288 0.82 13.21 -23.30
CA VAL A 288 1.54 12.06 -23.90
C VAL A 288 0.66 10.83 -23.96
N THR A 289 0.02 10.49 -22.83
CA THR A 289 -0.79 9.27 -22.73
C THR A 289 -2.09 9.36 -23.55
N GLU A 290 -2.71 10.54 -23.66
CA GLU A 290 -3.88 10.77 -24.52
C GLU A 290 -3.54 10.71 -26.02
N ALA A 291 -2.35 11.23 -26.41
CA ALA A 291 -1.88 11.19 -27.79
C ALA A 291 -1.36 9.81 -28.25
N MET A 292 -1.18 8.90 -27.31
CA MET A 292 -0.66 7.56 -27.59
C MET A 292 -1.78 6.61 -28.09
N THR A 293 -1.47 5.86 -29.16
CA THR A 293 -2.33 4.77 -29.63
C THR A 293 -1.79 3.44 -29.12
N VAL A 294 -2.59 2.75 -28.33
CA VAL A 294 -2.25 1.43 -27.77
C VAL A 294 -3.52 0.67 -27.38
N THR A 295 -3.52 -0.63 -27.59
CA THR A 295 -4.49 -1.55 -26.98
C THR A 295 -3.85 -2.16 -25.74
N ILE A 296 -4.29 -1.75 -24.54
CA ILE A 296 -3.73 -2.23 -23.28
C ILE A 296 -4.24 -3.65 -23.01
N PRO A 297 -3.37 -4.64 -22.83
CA PRO A 297 -3.77 -5.98 -22.43
C PRO A 297 -4.47 -5.99 -21.07
N THR A 298 -5.53 -6.78 -20.94
CA THR A 298 -6.26 -6.91 -19.67
C THR A 298 -5.35 -7.33 -18.53
N ALA A 299 -4.39 -8.23 -18.78
CA ALA A 299 -3.42 -8.66 -17.77
C ALA A 299 -2.60 -7.50 -17.19
N MET A 300 -2.23 -6.49 -18.00
CA MET A 300 -1.52 -5.31 -17.47
C MET A 300 -2.40 -4.48 -16.53
N VAL A 301 -3.67 -4.32 -16.87
CA VAL A 301 -4.63 -3.60 -16.01
C VAL A 301 -4.84 -4.37 -14.71
N GLU A 302 -5.01 -5.69 -14.77
CA GLU A 302 -5.19 -6.53 -13.57
C GLU A 302 -3.94 -6.51 -12.67
N ASN A 303 -2.73 -6.51 -13.24
CA ASN A 303 -1.48 -6.37 -12.47
C ASN A 303 -1.41 -5.03 -11.74
N GLN A 304 -1.82 -3.93 -12.38
CA GLN A 304 -1.88 -2.61 -11.74
C GLN A 304 -2.96 -2.57 -10.64
N LEU A 305 -4.11 -3.20 -10.87
CA LEU A 305 -5.17 -3.36 -9.86
C LEU A 305 -4.66 -4.10 -8.62
N ASP A 306 -3.96 -5.21 -8.82
CA ASP A 306 -3.39 -5.99 -7.72
C ASP A 306 -2.35 -5.15 -6.94
N GLY A 307 -1.56 -4.33 -7.64
CA GLY A 307 -0.65 -3.37 -7.03
C GLY A 307 -1.37 -2.37 -6.13
N LEU A 308 -2.41 -1.70 -6.65
CA LEU A 308 -3.22 -0.73 -5.90
C LEU A 308 -3.89 -1.35 -4.66
N ILE A 309 -4.43 -2.56 -4.79
CA ILE A 309 -5.06 -3.28 -3.67
C ILE A 309 -4.02 -3.67 -2.60
N ASN A 310 -2.82 -4.09 -3.02
CA ASN A 310 -1.75 -4.42 -2.09
C ASN A 310 -1.23 -3.18 -1.35
N GLU A 311 -1.13 -2.05 -2.03
CA GLU A 311 -0.78 -0.76 -1.41
C GLU A 311 -1.84 -0.33 -0.38
N LEU A 312 -3.13 -0.39 -0.74
CA LEU A 312 -4.23 -0.14 0.19
C LEU A 312 -4.15 -1.07 1.42
N ARG A 313 -3.94 -2.37 1.20
CA ARG A 313 -3.78 -3.34 2.28
C ARG A 313 -2.62 -2.96 3.21
N GLY A 314 -1.47 -2.55 2.66
CA GLY A 314 -0.32 -2.10 3.45
C GLY A 314 -0.64 -0.87 4.31
N HIS A 315 -1.31 0.13 3.74
CA HIS A 315 -1.74 1.32 4.47
C HIS A 315 -2.72 1.01 5.60
N LEU A 316 -3.71 0.15 5.35
CA LEU A 316 -4.67 -0.27 6.36
C LEU A 316 -4.00 -1.05 7.50
N GLN A 317 -3.10 -1.98 7.18
CA GLN A 317 -2.35 -2.74 8.18
C GLN A 317 -1.49 -1.84 9.07
N ALA A 318 -0.88 -0.78 8.51
CA ALA A 318 -0.14 0.20 9.30
C ALA A 318 -1.04 0.96 10.30
N GLN A 319 -2.35 1.04 10.03
CA GLN A 319 -3.37 1.63 10.91
C GLN A 319 -4.05 0.59 11.82
N GLY A 320 -3.63 -0.68 11.77
CA GLY A 320 -4.21 -1.76 12.56
C GLY A 320 -5.57 -2.28 12.04
N VAL A 321 -5.92 -1.97 10.79
CA VAL A 321 -7.18 -2.39 10.15
C VAL A 321 -6.89 -3.43 9.08
N SER A 322 -7.66 -4.52 9.02
CA SER A 322 -7.57 -5.47 7.91
C SER A 322 -8.37 -4.98 6.69
N LEU A 323 -8.01 -5.48 5.50
CA LEU A 323 -8.77 -5.15 4.28
C LEU A 323 -10.22 -5.66 4.37
N GLU A 324 -10.44 -6.80 5.00
CA GLU A 324 -11.77 -7.37 5.23
C GLU A 324 -12.61 -6.45 6.12
N GLN A 325 -12.06 -5.98 7.24
CA GLN A 325 -12.72 -5.01 8.12
C GLN A 325 -13.06 -3.71 7.40
N TYR A 326 -12.13 -3.20 6.58
CA TYR A 326 -12.37 -2.01 5.76
C TYR A 326 -13.55 -2.18 4.80
N LEU A 327 -13.62 -3.34 4.11
CA LEU A 327 -14.71 -3.65 3.20
C LEU A 327 -16.07 -3.77 3.94
N GLU A 328 -16.09 -4.41 5.12
CA GLU A 328 -17.27 -4.53 5.97
C GLU A 328 -17.75 -3.15 6.45
N MET A 329 -16.85 -2.30 6.97
CA MET A 329 -17.18 -0.94 7.42
C MET A 329 -17.73 -0.07 6.29
N GLY A 330 -17.18 -0.23 5.07
CA GLY A 330 -17.63 0.49 3.88
C GLY A 330 -18.87 -0.14 3.20
N ASN A 331 -19.39 -1.26 3.70
CA ASN A 331 -20.44 -2.04 3.06
C ASN A 331 -20.17 -2.26 1.56
N THR A 332 -18.93 -2.63 1.25
CA THR A 332 -18.41 -2.79 -0.11
C THR A 332 -17.81 -4.18 -0.30
N THR A 333 -17.77 -4.67 -1.54
CA THR A 333 -17.14 -5.95 -1.88
C THR A 333 -15.79 -5.75 -2.54
N MET A 334 -14.95 -6.80 -2.55
CA MET A 334 -13.69 -6.78 -3.28
C MET A 334 -13.88 -6.49 -4.78
N GLU A 335 -14.95 -7.02 -5.39
CA GLU A 335 -15.29 -6.79 -6.78
C GLU A 335 -15.59 -5.31 -7.04
N GLN A 336 -16.44 -4.70 -6.22
CA GLN A 336 -16.74 -3.27 -6.31
C GLN A 336 -15.51 -2.40 -6.09
N LEU A 337 -14.64 -2.76 -5.15
CA LEU A 337 -13.37 -2.04 -4.94
C LEU A 337 -12.48 -2.12 -6.18
N ARG A 338 -12.36 -3.32 -6.79
CA ARG A 338 -11.61 -3.50 -8.06
C ARG A 338 -12.22 -2.70 -9.20
N ASP A 339 -13.53 -2.68 -9.34
CA ASP A 339 -14.21 -1.94 -10.39
C ASP A 339 -14.00 -0.42 -10.25
N HIS A 340 -14.05 0.12 -9.04
CA HIS A 340 -13.76 1.53 -8.78
C HIS A 340 -12.29 1.89 -9.08
N ALA A 341 -11.35 0.99 -8.84
CA ALA A 341 -9.92 1.22 -9.10
C ALA A 341 -9.51 0.92 -10.56
N ARG A 342 -10.39 0.33 -11.38
CA ARG A 342 -10.05 -0.14 -12.73
C ARG A 342 -9.61 0.98 -13.67
N GLU A 343 -10.25 2.15 -13.60
CA GLU A 343 -9.87 3.30 -14.42
C GLU A 343 -8.48 3.82 -14.04
N GLN A 344 -8.19 3.90 -12.74
CA GLN A 344 -6.87 4.29 -12.24
C GLN A 344 -5.80 3.28 -12.64
N ALA A 345 -6.08 1.99 -12.55
CA ALA A 345 -5.18 0.93 -12.98
C ALA A 345 -4.90 0.99 -14.49
N ALA A 346 -5.92 1.24 -15.31
CA ALA A 346 -5.77 1.42 -16.74
C ALA A 346 -4.92 2.66 -17.08
N ALA A 347 -5.09 3.76 -16.34
CA ALA A 347 -4.26 4.96 -16.50
C ALA A 347 -2.79 4.68 -16.09
N ALA A 348 -2.56 3.94 -15.00
CA ALA A 348 -1.22 3.53 -14.59
C ALA A 348 -0.54 2.62 -15.62
N ALA A 349 -1.26 1.63 -16.17
CA ALA A 349 -0.74 0.79 -17.25
C ALA A 349 -0.40 1.60 -18.51
N ARG A 350 -1.24 2.58 -18.85
CA ARG A 350 -1.00 3.49 -19.97
C ARG A 350 0.24 4.35 -19.77
N TYR A 351 0.43 4.88 -18.56
CA TYR A 351 1.63 5.62 -18.17
C TYR A 351 2.89 4.76 -18.29
N GLU A 352 2.87 3.55 -17.73
CA GLU A 352 4.01 2.62 -17.78
C GLU A 352 4.42 2.30 -19.22
N LEU A 353 3.44 2.03 -20.09
CA LEU A 353 3.66 1.77 -21.52
C LEU A 353 4.29 2.98 -22.21
N ALA A 354 3.75 4.17 -21.99
CA ALA A 354 4.28 5.40 -22.58
C ALA A 354 5.73 5.66 -22.16
N MET A 355 6.03 5.59 -20.86
CA MET A 355 7.38 5.84 -20.33
C MET A 355 8.37 4.76 -20.75
N THR A 356 7.96 3.50 -20.78
CA THR A 356 8.81 2.40 -21.28
C THR A 356 9.19 2.60 -22.75
N GLU A 357 8.23 2.98 -23.60
CA GLU A 357 8.50 3.24 -25.01
C GLU A 357 9.36 4.49 -25.22
N ILE A 358 9.15 5.56 -24.43
CA ILE A 358 10.03 6.75 -24.44
C ILE A 358 11.44 6.34 -24.03
N ALA A 359 11.60 5.58 -22.95
CA ALA A 359 12.90 5.12 -22.48
C ALA A 359 13.64 4.30 -23.56
N ARG A 360 12.90 3.45 -24.29
CA ARG A 360 13.44 2.68 -25.40
C ARG A 360 13.93 3.58 -26.56
N ARG A 361 13.12 4.56 -26.97
CA ARG A 361 13.46 5.52 -28.05
C ARG A 361 14.64 6.43 -27.71
N GLU A 362 14.71 6.82 -26.45
CA GLU A 362 15.80 7.70 -25.96
C GLU A 362 17.06 6.93 -25.56
N GLY A 363 17.03 5.59 -25.60
CA GLY A 363 18.17 4.76 -25.21
C GLY A 363 18.53 4.87 -23.74
N ILE A 364 17.52 5.09 -22.87
CA ILE A 364 17.73 5.23 -21.43
C ILE A 364 18.10 3.87 -20.84
N ASP A 365 19.29 3.78 -20.28
CA ASP A 365 19.78 2.60 -19.56
C ASP A 365 20.13 3.00 -18.11
N ILE A 366 19.66 2.20 -17.16
CA ILE A 366 19.90 2.39 -15.74
C ILE A 366 20.93 1.37 -15.27
N THR A 367 22.09 1.83 -14.89
CA THR A 367 23.20 1.01 -14.44
C THR A 367 23.01 0.51 -12.99
N GLU A 368 23.79 -0.48 -12.58
CA GLU A 368 23.82 -0.89 -11.17
C GLU A 368 24.28 0.23 -10.24
N ALA A 369 25.21 1.07 -10.72
CA ALA A 369 25.67 2.22 -9.96
C ALA A 369 24.56 3.24 -9.68
N ASP A 370 23.64 3.45 -10.63
CA ASP A 370 22.47 4.33 -10.44
C ASP A 370 21.51 3.77 -9.38
N VAL A 371 21.29 2.44 -9.41
CA VAL A 371 20.45 1.74 -8.42
C VAL A 371 21.10 1.83 -7.04
N ASP A 372 22.41 1.61 -6.92
CA ASP A 372 23.14 1.70 -5.65
C ASP A 372 23.13 3.12 -5.09
N ALA A 373 23.31 4.12 -5.95
CA ALA A 373 23.24 5.53 -5.57
C ALA A 373 21.84 5.88 -5.02
N LYS A 374 20.78 5.37 -5.64
CA LYS A 374 19.41 5.59 -5.16
C LYS A 374 19.13 4.92 -3.81
N TYR A 375 19.62 3.71 -3.58
CA TYR A 375 19.54 3.08 -2.26
C TYR A 375 20.28 3.89 -1.19
N ALA A 376 21.45 4.44 -1.50
CA ALA A 376 22.21 5.29 -0.58
C ALA A 376 21.47 6.60 -0.25
N GLU A 377 20.77 7.19 -1.23
CA GLU A 377 19.90 8.35 -1.04
C GLU A 377 18.72 8.02 -0.11
N LEU A 378 17.97 6.93 -0.43
CA LEU A 378 16.82 6.48 0.36
C LEU A 378 17.23 6.12 1.80
N SER A 379 18.39 5.47 1.97
CA SER A 379 18.94 5.15 3.29
C SER A 379 19.17 6.39 4.15
N LYS A 380 19.69 7.47 3.57
CA LYS A 380 19.87 8.74 4.26
C LYS A 380 18.55 9.44 4.57
N GLN A 381 17.60 9.36 3.64
CA GLN A 381 16.30 10.03 3.77
C GLN A 381 15.43 9.39 4.86
N TYR A 382 15.39 8.06 4.91
CA TYR A 382 14.52 7.32 5.82
C TYR A 382 15.22 6.74 7.04
N GLY A 383 16.55 6.82 7.14
CA GLY A 383 17.32 6.25 8.25
C GLY A 383 17.31 4.71 8.29
N LEU A 384 17.01 4.05 7.16
CA LEU A 384 16.96 2.59 7.03
C LEU A 384 18.26 2.05 6.44
N SER A 385 18.63 0.81 6.79
CA SER A 385 19.80 0.18 6.15
C SER A 385 19.53 -0.17 4.69
N VAL A 386 20.57 -0.15 3.86
CA VAL A 386 20.47 -0.49 2.43
C VAL A 386 19.99 -1.95 2.26
N GLU A 387 20.36 -2.85 3.16
CA GLU A 387 19.95 -4.26 3.14
C GLU A 387 18.43 -4.39 3.31
N LEU A 388 17.86 -3.65 4.27
CA LEU A 388 16.42 -3.63 4.50
C LEU A 388 15.67 -3.02 3.30
N LEU A 389 16.19 -1.93 2.75
CA LEU A 389 15.62 -1.31 1.56
C LEU A 389 15.62 -2.26 0.35
N ARG A 390 16.70 -3.03 0.14
CA ARG A 390 16.77 -4.01 -0.94
C ARG A 390 15.78 -5.18 -0.77
N GLN A 391 15.42 -5.53 0.46
CA GLN A 391 14.38 -6.53 0.73
C GLN A 391 12.98 -5.99 0.44
N GLN A 392 12.70 -4.75 0.81
CA GLN A 392 11.38 -4.12 0.60
C GLN A 392 11.16 -3.65 -0.83
N LEU A 393 12.21 -3.15 -1.47
CA LEU A 393 12.21 -2.66 -2.86
C LEU A 393 13.31 -3.40 -3.64
N PRO A 394 13.00 -4.51 -4.31
CA PRO A 394 14.00 -5.30 -5.04
C PRO A 394 14.73 -4.48 -6.14
N PRO A 395 16.03 -4.77 -6.41
CA PRO A 395 16.83 -3.99 -7.38
C PRO A 395 16.23 -3.90 -8.79
N LEU A 396 15.58 -4.96 -9.25
CA LEU A 396 14.92 -4.98 -10.56
C LEU A 396 13.76 -4.00 -10.62
N ARG A 397 12.95 -3.91 -9.55
CA ARG A 397 11.86 -2.96 -9.45
C ARG A 397 12.38 -1.54 -9.40
N LEU A 398 13.35 -1.25 -8.52
CA LEU A 398 13.96 0.08 -8.43
C LEU A 398 14.57 0.53 -9.76
N ARG A 399 15.27 -0.37 -10.48
CA ARG A 399 15.80 -0.09 -11.82
C ARG A 399 14.69 0.30 -12.81
N HIS A 400 13.58 -0.44 -12.79
CA HIS A 400 12.43 -0.15 -13.62
C HIS A 400 11.83 1.23 -13.28
N ASP A 401 11.59 1.52 -12.01
CA ASP A 401 11.06 2.79 -11.54
C ASP A 401 11.97 3.98 -11.92
N LEU A 402 13.29 3.82 -11.76
CA LEU A 402 14.27 4.82 -12.20
C LEU A 402 14.24 5.05 -13.71
N LYS A 403 14.03 3.99 -14.49
CA LYS A 403 13.92 4.09 -15.95
C LYS A 403 12.69 4.88 -16.37
N LEU A 404 11.53 4.62 -15.73
CA LEU A 404 10.30 5.39 -15.97
C LEU A 404 10.46 6.85 -15.56
N ALA A 405 11.07 7.11 -14.41
CA ALA A 405 11.33 8.46 -13.92
C ALA A 405 12.27 9.25 -14.88
N ALA A 406 13.31 8.61 -15.41
CA ALA A 406 14.20 9.22 -16.38
C ALA A 406 13.47 9.51 -17.71
N ALA A 407 12.57 8.65 -18.16
CA ALA A 407 11.73 8.90 -19.34
C ALA A 407 10.76 10.06 -19.11
N GLN A 408 10.16 10.15 -17.93
CA GLN A 408 9.32 11.29 -17.54
C GLN A 408 10.12 12.60 -17.56
N ALA A 409 11.36 12.58 -17.04
CA ALA A 409 12.23 13.75 -17.04
C ALA A 409 12.50 14.26 -18.48
N VAL A 410 12.69 13.39 -19.47
CA VAL A 410 12.82 13.79 -20.88
C VAL A 410 11.60 14.58 -21.37
N VAL A 411 10.39 14.15 -21.00
CA VAL A 411 9.14 14.85 -21.36
C VAL A 411 9.10 16.24 -20.72
N VAL A 412 9.35 16.28 -19.39
CA VAL A 412 9.24 17.51 -18.58
C VAL A 412 10.32 18.52 -18.95
N ASP A 413 11.59 18.10 -19.10
CA ASP A 413 12.73 18.98 -19.40
C ASP A 413 12.65 19.58 -20.80
N SER A 414 12.04 18.87 -21.75
CA SER A 414 11.84 19.37 -23.11
C SER A 414 10.63 20.31 -23.25
N ALA A 415 9.78 20.41 -22.22
CA ALA A 415 8.52 21.12 -22.27
C ALA A 415 8.67 22.65 -22.14
N LYS A 416 7.66 23.35 -22.61
CA LYS A 416 7.55 24.82 -22.51
C LYS A 416 6.50 25.18 -21.46
N ARG A 417 6.89 26.05 -20.52
CA ARG A 417 5.96 26.64 -19.55
C ARG A 417 5.13 27.74 -20.24
N LYS A 418 3.83 27.70 -20.07
CA LYS A 418 2.90 28.73 -20.48
C LYS A 418 2.51 29.60 -19.31
#